data_4db3a68b6ee750d566f747170b5c979d
#
_entry.id   4db3a68b6ee750d566f747170b5c979d
#
_cell.length_a   1.000
_cell.length_b   1.000
_cell.length_c   1.000
_cell.angle_alpha   90.00
_cell.angle_beta   90.00
_cell.angle_gamma   90.00
#
_symmetry.space_group_name_H-M   'P 1'
#
loop_
_entity.id
_entity.type
_entity.pdbx_description
1 polymer ?
#
loop_
_entity_poly.entity_id
_entity_poly.type
_entity_poly.pdbx_seq_one_letter_code
_entity_poly.pdbx_strand_id
1 'polypeptide(L)'
;MNIGIFSDTYFPQLNGVATSIRTLTHALREKGHTVYIFTPSDPRCEGQPEDEDIFRLPSIPVYFVRDYRAGYIFPPHILKKIKKLNLDIVHTQTEFPLGFLGKLVSTTEGIPMVHTYHTMYEDYVHYIGGGHIISKNMAREFSCAFCNTAMAVIAPTHKTEQLLSGYGVTKPISIIPTGINTAHFRKENFDAAEILALRESLGLKADTPVIISIGRIAKEKSIDVVISALPKLIEKLPEVQMVIVGEGNEIENLRNFAESLGVGAHVMFTGGKPWDEIGKYYQLGNVFCSASVSETQGLTFAEAMAGGIPVVAKKDECIENIITDGETGMLFEKNENLSELLYRVLTDKSLSEKLSTASIQAMDVLSVQNFADSVEQLYQNILEQEERPKPIAAPVIPFVIGAKAAKGITGLPGKISRTYLKKAANFLSSAKGE
;
A
#
# COMPACT_ATOMS: atom_id res chain seq x y z
N MET A 1 -0.69 10.32 -23.82
CA MET A 1 -1.24 11.23 -22.81
C MET A 1 -0.14 11.68 -21.86
N ASN A 2 -0.26 12.89 -21.31
CA ASN A 2 0.55 13.40 -20.21
C ASN A 2 -0.24 13.19 -18.90
N ILE A 3 0.23 12.31 -18.05
CA ILE A 3 -0.48 11.85 -16.84
C ILE A 3 0.26 12.36 -15.62
N GLY A 4 -0.42 13.08 -14.72
CA GLY A 4 0.14 13.50 -13.44
C GLY A 4 -0.35 12.61 -12.30
N ILE A 5 0.53 11.84 -11.68
CA ILE A 5 0.25 11.00 -10.51
C ILE A 5 0.64 11.76 -9.25
N PHE A 6 -0.31 11.92 -8.32
CA PHE A 6 -0.12 12.64 -7.05
C PHE A 6 -0.27 11.69 -5.88
N SER A 7 0.79 11.53 -5.08
CA SER A 7 0.81 10.60 -3.96
C SER A 7 1.67 11.09 -2.81
N ASP A 8 1.16 10.95 -1.57
CA ASP A 8 1.92 11.22 -0.35
C ASP A 8 2.88 10.09 0.03
N THR A 9 2.88 8.99 -0.72
CA THR A 9 3.80 7.88 -0.57
C THR A 9 4.32 7.39 -1.91
N TYR A 10 5.63 7.22 -2.01
CA TYR A 10 6.33 6.67 -3.17
C TYR A 10 7.70 6.16 -2.73
N PHE A 11 8.44 5.49 -3.61
CA PHE A 11 9.80 5.05 -3.30
C PHE A 11 10.66 6.21 -2.77
N PRO A 12 11.49 5.97 -1.74
CA PRO A 12 11.96 4.70 -1.17
C PRO A 12 11.07 4.10 -0.08
N GLN A 13 9.85 4.61 0.13
CA GLN A 13 8.89 3.99 1.05
C GLN A 13 8.38 2.68 0.45
N LEU A 14 8.47 1.58 1.22
CA LEU A 14 8.04 0.25 0.79
C LEU A 14 6.64 -0.04 1.32
N ASN A 15 5.64 0.08 0.46
CA ASN A 15 4.25 -0.26 0.77
C ASN A 15 3.46 -0.54 -0.52
N GLY A 16 2.28 -1.13 -0.41
CA GLY A 16 1.44 -1.51 -1.54
C GLY A 16 1.07 -0.35 -2.47
N VAL A 17 0.89 0.87 -1.93
CA VAL A 17 0.57 2.06 -2.74
C VAL A 17 1.76 2.45 -3.62
N ALA A 18 2.97 2.54 -3.03
CA ALA A 18 4.18 2.85 -3.79
C ALA A 18 4.47 1.80 -4.88
N THR A 19 4.26 0.52 -4.56
CA THR A 19 4.39 -0.58 -5.54
C THR A 19 3.37 -0.44 -6.67
N SER A 20 2.10 -0.16 -6.35
CA SER A 20 1.04 0.05 -7.35
C SER A 20 1.37 1.21 -8.29
N ILE A 21 1.82 2.36 -7.75
CA ILE A 21 2.18 3.53 -8.54
C ILE A 21 3.36 3.21 -9.47
N ARG A 22 4.41 2.56 -8.96
CA ARG A 22 5.59 2.17 -9.78
C ARG A 22 5.19 1.25 -10.91
N THR A 23 4.40 0.22 -10.61
CA THR A 23 3.91 -0.75 -11.59
C THR A 23 3.09 -0.06 -12.69
N LEU A 24 2.12 0.77 -12.29
CA LEU A 24 1.29 1.53 -13.24
C LEU A 24 2.13 2.48 -14.10
N THR A 25 3.04 3.24 -13.46
CA THR A 25 3.89 4.21 -14.17
C THR A 25 4.74 3.55 -15.23
N HIS A 26 5.38 2.42 -14.90
CA HIS A 26 6.23 1.67 -15.84
C HIS A 26 5.41 1.19 -17.03
N ALA A 27 4.29 0.53 -16.78
CA ALA A 27 3.43 -0.01 -17.82
C ALA A 27 2.80 1.06 -18.72
N LEU A 28 2.36 2.19 -18.15
CA LEU A 28 1.85 3.30 -18.96
C LEU A 28 2.95 3.95 -19.84
N ARG A 29 4.18 4.04 -19.32
CA ARG A 29 5.31 4.53 -20.10
C ARG A 29 5.68 3.59 -21.24
N GLU A 30 5.64 2.27 -21.02
CA GLU A 30 5.83 1.26 -22.08
C GLU A 30 4.78 1.38 -23.19
N LYS A 31 3.57 1.82 -22.85
CA LYS A 31 2.48 2.13 -23.81
C LYS A 31 2.62 3.49 -24.49
N GLY A 32 3.72 4.22 -24.25
CA GLY A 32 4.03 5.51 -24.89
C GLY A 32 3.40 6.73 -24.22
N HIS A 33 2.92 6.61 -22.99
CA HIS A 33 2.44 7.77 -22.22
C HIS A 33 3.59 8.44 -21.48
N THR A 34 3.50 9.76 -21.27
CA THR A 34 4.38 10.50 -20.37
C THR A 34 3.72 10.53 -18.98
N VAL A 35 4.43 10.01 -17.97
CA VAL A 35 3.91 9.92 -16.60
C VAL A 35 4.81 10.70 -15.66
N TYR A 36 4.24 11.72 -15.04
CA TYR A 36 4.88 12.57 -14.04
C TYR A 36 4.41 12.19 -12.64
N ILE A 37 5.34 12.05 -11.69
CA ILE A 37 5.02 11.68 -10.31
C ILE A 37 5.29 12.86 -9.39
N PHE A 38 4.30 13.26 -8.60
CA PHE A 38 4.39 14.30 -7.57
C PHE A 38 4.30 13.64 -6.20
N THR A 39 5.40 13.73 -5.42
CA THR A 39 5.52 13.02 -4.14
C THR A 39 6.34 13.83 -3.13
N PRO A 40 6.26 13.55 -1.81
CA PRO A 40 7.10 14.23 -0.83
C PRO A 40 8.58 13.96 -1.04
N SER A 41 9.43 14.94 -0.70
CA SER A 41 10.87 14.73 -0.60
C SER A 41 11.21 13.74 0.52
N ASP A 42 12.21 12.89 0.27
CA ASP A 42 12.71 11.94 1.26
C ASP A 42 14.24 12.09 1.37
N PRO A 43 14.83 12.28 2.57
CA PRO A 43 16.27 12.41 2.73
C PRO A 43 17.07 11.23 2.18
N ARG A 44 16.46 10.04 2.11
CA ARG A 44 17.09 8.83 1.55
C ARG A 44 17.34 8.94 0.05
N CYS A 45 16.65 9.85 -0.65
CA CYS A 45 16.85 10.12 -2.07
C CYS A 45 17.84 11.25 -2.35
N GLU A 46 18.33 11.97 -1.33
CA GLU A 46 19.24 13.08 -1.54
C GLU A 46 20.57 12.60 -2.14
N GLY A 47 20.96 13.18 -3.29
CA GLY A 47 22.18 12.80 -4.01
C GLY A 47 22.12 11.50 -4.81
N GLN A 48 20.95 10.84 -4.85
CA GLN A 48 20.72 9.68 -5.71
C GLN A 48 20.25 10.14 -7.10
N PRO A 49 20.66 9.44 -8.17
CA PRO A 49 20.05 9.64 -9.50
C PRO A 49 18.55 9.36 -9.44
N GLU A 50 17.75 10.27 -9.93
CA GLU A 50 16.30 10.10 -9.99
C GLU A 50 15.79 10.45 -11.39
N ASP A 51 14.70 9.83 -11.79
CA ASP A 51 13.98 10.09 -13.02
C ASP A 51 13.52 11.57 -13.05
N GLU A 52 13.78 12.27 -14.15
CA GLU A 52 13.44 13.70 -14.35
C GLU A 52 11.94 13.97 -14.26
N ASP A 53 11.11 12.94 -14.45
CA ASP A 53 9.65 13.01 -14.34
C ASP A 53 9.14 12.82 -12.90
N ILE A 54 10.03 12.64 -11.92
CA ILE A 54 9.67 12.56 -10.50
C ILE A 54 9.89 13.93 -9.82
N PHE A 55 8.80 14.54 -9.39
CA PHE A 55 8.82 15.83 -8.71
C PHE A 55 8.69 15.64 -7.20
N ARG A 56 9.80 15.78 -6.49
CA ARG A 56 9.83 15.72 -5.04
C ARG A 56 9.55 17.10 -4.44
N LEU A 57 8.43 17.18 -3.70
CA LEU A 57 8.02 18.41 -3.04
C LEU A 57 8.58 18.48 -1.62
N PRO A 58 8.97 19.68 -1.14
CA PRO A 58 9.43 19.84 0.25
C PRO A 58 8.45 19.24 1.24
N SER A 59 8.98 18.51 2.23
CA SER A 59 8.17 17.74 3.16
C SER A 59 8.70 17.82 4.59
N ILE A 60 7.84 17.50 5.55
CA ILE A 60 8.17 17.36 6.96
C ILE A 60 7.83 15.93 7.43
N PRO A 61 8.60 15.35 8.37
CA PRO A 61 8.27 14.05 8.93
C PRO A 61 6.96 14.11 9.71
N VAL A 62 6.17 13.03 9.62
CA VAL A 62 4.93 12.85 10.39
C VAL A 62 5.27 12.01 11.62
N TYR A 63 5.38 12.63 12.80
CA TYR A 63 5.93 12.00 14.01
C TYR A 63 5.13 10.82 14.55
N PHE A 64 3.85 10.70 14.23
CA PHE A 64 2.98 9.63 14.73
C PHE A 64 2.84 8.44 13.75
N VAL A 65 3.37 8.57 12.53
CA VAL A 65 3.44 7.46 11.56
C VAL A 65 4.88 7.37 11.08
N ARG A 66 5.59 6.35 11.54
CA ARG A 66 6.99 6.13 11.20
C ARG A 66 7.17 6.08 9.67
N ASP A 67 8.22 6.73 9.19
CA ASP A 67 8.62 6.80 7.77
C ASP A 67 7.67 7.58 6.84
N TYR A 68 6.56 8.13 7.36
CA TYR A 68 5.69 9.00 6.59
C TYR A 68 6.14 10.45 6.62
N ARG A 69 5.97 11.14 5.49
CA ARG A 69 6.29 12.56 5.31
C ARG A 69 5.11 13.28 4.68
N ALA A 70 4.76 14.44 5.21
CA ALA A 70 3.73 15.30 4.65
C ALA A 70 4.36 16.35 3.74
N GLY A 71 3.93 16.42 2.49
CA GLY A 71 4.34 17.47 1.55
C GLY A 71 3.76 18.84 1.91
N TYR A 72 4.37 19.92 1.38
CA TYR A 72 3.77 21.26 1.43
C TYR A 72 2.66 21.35 0.39
N ILE A 73 1.48 21.82 0.84
CA ILE A 73 0.29 21.80 0.01
C ILE A 73 0.39 22.73 -1.20
N PHE A 74 1.08 23.90 -1.11
CA PHE A 74 1.04 24.91 -2.18
C PHE A 74 2.31 25.75 -2.33
N PRO A 75 3.42 25.24 -2.89
CA PRO A 75 4.46 26.14 -3.36
C PRO A 75 4.04 26.77 -4.71
N PRO A 76 3.83 28.10 -4.81
CA PRO A 76 3.28 28.73 -6.03
C PRO A 76 4.08 28.46 -7.30
N HIS A 77 5.40 28.29 -7.17
CA HIS A 77 6.27 27.98 -8.29
C HIS A 77 6.02 26.58 -8.87
N ILE A 78 5.55 25.60 -8.03
CA ILE A 78 5.27 24.25 -8.52
C ILE A 78 4.04 24.23 -9.41
N LEU A 79 3.00 25.01 -9.09
CA LEU A 79 1.81 25.11 -9.95
C LEU A 79 2.16 25.66 -11.34
N LYS A 80 3.04 26.67 -11.42
CA LYS A 80 3.54 27.18 -12.71
C LYS A 80 4.33 26.12 -13.47
N LYS A 81 5.09 25.26 -12.77
CA LYS A 81 5.83 24.16 -13.38
C LYS A 81 4.89 23.06 -13.88
N ILE A 82 3.92 22.65 -13.06
CA ILE A 82 2.91 21.64 -13.42
C ILE A 82 2.11 22.09 -14.66
N LYS A 83 1.69 23.34 -14.72
CA LYS A 83 0.96 23.89 -15.88
C LYS A 83 1.71 23.72 -17.20
N LYS A 84 3.05 23.82 -17.19
CA LYS A 84 3.88 23.64 -18.39
C LYS A 84 3.96 22.19 -18.88
N LEU A 85 3.58 21.22 -18.04
CA LEU A 85 3.59 19.80 -18.41
C LEU A 85 2.39 19.42 -19.29
N ASN A 86 1.40 20.32 -19.42
CA ASN A 86 0.18 20.11 -20.20
C ASN A 86 -0.46 18.74 -19.92
N LEU A 87 -0.80 18.50 -18.64
CA LEU A 87 -1.39 17.25 -18.21
C LEU A 87 -2.77 17.03 -18.85
N ASP A 88 -3.01 15.84 -19.34
CA ASP A 88 -4.32 15.41 -19.83
C ASP A 88 -5.18 14.83 -18.71
N ILE A 89 -4.55 14.15 -17.74
CA ILE A 89 -5.20 13.51 -16.59
C ILE A 89 -4.41 13.82 -15.31
N VAL A 90 -5.16 14.07 -14.24
CA VAL A 90 -4.67 14.04 -12.86
C VAL A 90 -5.13 12.75 -12.22
N HIS A 91 -4.21 11.96 -11.70
CA HIS A 91 -4.52 10.73 -10.96
C HIS A 91 -3.98 10.81 -9.52
N THR A 92 -4.87 10.93 -8.55
CA THR A 92 -4.51 10.96 -7.13
C THR A 92 -4.53 9.56 -6.54
N GLN A 93 -3.48 9.21 -5.75
CA GLN A 93 -3.30 7.90 -5.13
C GLN A 93 -3.45 7.95 -3.61
N THR A 94 -3.56 9.15 -3.06
CA THR A 94 -3.79 9.42 -1.63
C THR A 94 -4.66 10.64 -1.48
N GLU A 95 -5.34 10.79 -0.33
CA GLU A 95 -6.25 11.90 -0.01
C GLU A 95 -5.59 12.99 0.85
N PHE A 96 -4.27 12.93 1.04
CA PHE A 96 -3.50 13.86 1.89
C PHE A 96 -2.93 15.04 1.07
N PRO A 97 -1.91 15.79 1.57
CA PRO A 97 -1.44 17.02 0.90
C PRO A 97 -1.22 16.92 -0.60
N LEU A 98 -0.62 15.83 -1.09
CA LEU A 98 -0.37 15.66 -2.53
C LEU A 98 -1.66 15.34 -3.30
N GLY A 99 -2.58 14.58 -2.71
CA GLY A 99 -3.90 14.39 -3.29
C GLY A 99 -4.68 15.71 -3.40
N PHE A 100 -4.61 16.58 -2.37
CA PHE A 100 -5.20 17.92 -2.43
C PHE A 100 -4.50 18.81 -3.46
N LEU A 101 -3.18 18.68 -3.66
CA LEU A 101 -2.48 19.38 -4.72
C LEU A 101 -2.97 18.91 -6.10
N GLY A 102 -3.14 17.60 -6.31
CA GLY A 102 -3.72 17.05 -7.52
C GLY A 102 -5.13 17.60 -7.79
N LYS A 103 -5.99 17.60 -6.77
CA LYS A 103 -7.31 18.22 -6.86
C LYS A 103 -7.25 19.71 -7.22
N LEU A 104 -6.32 20.47 -6.62
CA LEU A 104 -6.16 21.90 -6.96
C LEU A 104 -5.76 22.08 -8.42
N VAL A 105 -4.78 21.29 -8.91
CA VAL A 105 -4.35 21.32 -10.32
C VAL A 105 -5.53 20.98 -11.24
N SER A 106 -6.27 19.90 -10.96
CA SER A 106 -7.46 19.52 -11.71
C SER A 106 -8.47 20.67 -11.79
N THR A 107 -8.76 21.31 -10.65
CA THR A 107 -9.77 22.37 -10.57
C THR A 107 -9.32 23.66 -11.24
N THR A 108 -8.05 24.06 -11.10
CA THR A 108 -7.55 25.33 -11.65
C THR A 108 -7.26 25.27 -13.13
N GLU A 109 -6.81 24.13 -13.64
CA GLU A 109 -6.49 23.95 -15.05
C GLU A 109 -7.62 23.26 -15.86
N GLY A 110 -8.70 22.83 -15.19
CA GLY A 110 -9.84 22.15 -15.84
C GLY A 110 -9.48 20.74 -16.34
N ILE A 111 -8.55 20.05 -15.66
CA ILE A 111 -8.08 18.73 -16.05
C ILE A 111 -8.91 17.66 -15.32
N PRO A 112 -9.41 16.62 -16.02
CA PRO A 112 -10.11 15.51 -15.39
C PRO A 112 -9.26 14.84 -14.29
N MET A 113 -9.90 14.49 -13.15
CA MET A 113 -9.25 13.81 -12.04
C MET A 113 -9.84 12.43 -11.81
N VAL A 114 -8.96 11.43 -11.72
CA VAL A 114 -9.24 10.08 -11.26
C VAL A 114 -8.62 9.91 -9.86
N HIS A 115 -9.24 9.13 -9.01
CA HIS A 115 -8.72 8.78 -7.70
C HIS A 115 -8.69 7.27 -7.50
N THR A 116 -7.55 6.70 -7.08
CA THR A 116 -7.49 5.31 -6.61
C THR A 116 -7.53 5.26 -5.09
N TYR A 117 -8.50 4.55 -4.54
CA TYR A 117 -8.67 4.35 -3.11
C TYR A 117 -7.87 3.13 -2.64
N HIS A 118 -6.77 3.37 -1.92
CA HIS A 118 -5.85 2.32 -1.50
C HIS A 118 -5.97 1.90 -0.04
N THR A 119 -6.58 2.72 0.82
CA THR A 119 -6.48 2.52 2.27
C THR A 119 -7.82 2.68 2.97
N MET A 120 -8.25 1.64 3.68
CA MET A 120 -9.42 1.70 4.56
C MET A 120 -9.07 2.49 5.83
N TYR A 121 -9.11 3.83 5.78
CA TYR A 121 -8.67 4.70 6.86
C TYR A 121 -9.37 4.48 8.19
N GLU A 122 -10.58 3.94 8.17
CA GLU A 122 -11.30 3.60 9.41
C GLU A 122 -10.59 2.56 10.28
N ASP A 123 -9.75 1.70 9.67
CA ASP A 123 -8.95 0.71 10.37
C ASP A 123 -7.65 1.31 10.94
N TYR A 124 -7.27 2.52 10.48
CA TYR A 124 -6.03 3.21 10.85
C TYR A 124 -6.23 4.36 11.82
N VAL A 125 -7.47 4.68 12.22
CA VAL A 125 -7.76 5.81 13.13
C VAL A 125 -7.03 5.68 14.48
N HIS A 126 -6.71 4.46 14.92
CA HIS A 126 -6.00 4.21 16.17
C HIS A 126 -4.55 4.72 16.18
N TYR A 127 -3.93 4.94 15.02
CA TYR A 127 -2.60 5.56 14.93
C TYR A 127 -2.61 7.06 15.22
N ILE A 128 -3.76 7.72 15.11
CA ILE A 128 -3.88 9.16 15.33
C ILE A 128 -4.45 9.41 16.73
N GLY A 129 -3.55 9.75 17.69
CA GLY A 129 -3.93 10.07 19.06
C GLY A 129 -4.63 8.93 19.80
N GLY A 130 -4.22 7.67 19.51
CA GLY A 130 -4.80 6.48 20.16
C GLY A 130 -6.27 6.20 19.79
N GLY A 131 -6.75 6.73 18.66
CA GLY A 131 -8.15 6.57 18.21
C GLY A 131 -9.14 7.56 18.86
N HIS A 132 -8.66 8.47 19.71
CA HIS A 132 -9.52 9.44 20.39
C HIS A 132 -9.72 10.76 19.63
N ILE A 133 -8.86 11.05 18.64
CA ILE A 133 -8.89 12.33 17.91
C ILE A 133 -9.74 12.24 16.64
N ILE A 134 -9.66 11.11 15.92
CA ILE A 134 -10.40 10.86 14.69
C ILE A 134 -11.26 9.61 14.89
N SER A 135 -12.58 9.77 14.71
CA SER A 135 -13.50 8.64 14.74
C SER A 135 -13.56 7.93 13.39
N LYS A 136 -14.00 6.67 13.38
CA LYS A 136 -14.26 5.92 12.13
C LYS A 136 -15.20 6.69 11.20
N ASN A 137 -16.26 7.31 11.73
CA ASN A 137 -17.19 8.09 10.94
C ASN A 137 -16.52 9.31 10.26
N MET A 138 -15.64 10.02 10.98
CA MET A 138 -14.87 11.12 10.38
C MET A 138 -13.95 10.65 9.25
N ALA A 139 -13.34 9.48 9.40
CA ALA A 139 -12.53 8.88 8.34
C ALA A 139 -13.36 8.52 7.11
N ARG A 140 -14.56 7.95 7.31
CA ARG A 140 -15.53 7.65 6.22
C ARG A 140 -16.00 8.91 5.50
N GLU A 141 -16.43 9.93 6.26
CA GLU A 141 -16.85 11.22 5.69
C GLU A 141 -15.73 11.89 4.88
N PHE A 142 -14.49 11.83 5.39
CA PHE A 142 -13.31 12.35 4.69
C PHE A 142 -13.06 11.61 3.38
N SER A 143 -13.02 10.29 3.39
CA SER A 143 -12.86 9.45 2.18
C SER A 143 -13.98 9.70 1.18
N CYS A 144 -15.23 9.71 1.63
CA CYS A 144 -16.39 10.00 0.79
C CYS A 144 -16.29 11.38 0.14
N ALA A 145 -15.99 12.42 0.94
CA ALA A 145 -15.87 13.78 0.44
C ALA A 145 -14.74 13.93 -0.59
N PHE A 146 -13.59 13.27 -0.38
CA PHE A 146 -12.49 13.31 -1.34
C PHE A 146 -12.84 12.57 -2.63
N CYS A 147 -13.31 11.32 -2.55
CA CYS A 147 -13.72 10.51 -3.70
C CYS A 147 -14.76 11.24 -4.57
N ASN A 148 -15.73 11.91 -3.94
CA ASN A 148 -16.76 12.67 -4.66
C ASN A 148 -16.22 13.93 -5.39
N THR A 149 -14.95 14.28 -5.24
CA THR A 149 -14.31 15.34 -6.02
C THR A 149 -13.69 14.86 -7.32
N ALA A 150 -13.51 13.57 -7.50
CA ALA A 150 -13.01 12.97 -8.74
C ALA A 150 -14.11 12.79 -9.79
N MET A 151 -13.75 12.60 -11.04
CA MET A 151 -14.70 12.21 -12.09
C MET A 151 -15.00 10.71 -12.02
N ALA A 152 -14.01 9.90 -11.67
CA ALA A 152 -14.17 8.48 -11.39
C ALA A 152 -13.23 8.05 -10.26
N VAL A 153 -13.62 6.99 -9.56
CA VAL A 153 -12.84 6.36 -8.49
C VAL A 153 -12.45 4.94 -8.92
N ILE A 154 -11.22 4.56 -8.67
CA ILE A 154 -10.75 3.19 -8.82
C ILE A 154 -10.76 2.52 -7.45
N ALA A 155 -11.44 1.39 -7.34
CA ALA A 155 -11.41 0.49 -6.20
C ALA A 155 -10.67 -0.80 -6.60
N PRO A 156 -9.73 -1.30 -5.80
CA PRO A 156 -8.97 -2.50 -6.18
C PRO A 156 -9.80 -3.79 -6.09
N THR A 157 -10.90 -3.79 -5.34
CA THR A 157 -11.77 -4.97 -5.12
C THR A 157 -13.23 -4.59 -4.98
N HIS A 158 -14.13 -5.58 -5.13
CA HIS A 158 -15.55 -5.43 -4.84
C HIS A 158 -15.81 -5.01 -3.39
N LYS A 159 -15.07 -5.56 -2.41
CA LYS A 159 -15.14 -5.13 -1.00
C LYS A 159 -14.94 -3.62 -0.88
N THR A 160 -13.91 -3.10 -1.54
CA THR A 160 -13.60 -1.66 -1.51
C THR A 160 -14.68 -0.83 -2.22
N GLU A 161 -15.20 -1.30 -3.34
CA GLU A 161 -16.32 -0.65 -4.07
C GLU A 161 -17.57 -0.58 -3.19
N GLN A 162 -17.98 -1.67 -2.56
CA GLN A 162 -19.12 -1.72 -1.65
C GLN A 162 -18.93 -0.82 -0.43
N LEU A 163 -17.71 -0.80 0.12
CA LEU A 163 -17.32 0.07 1.23
C LEU A 163 -17.53 1.56 0.86
N LEU A 164 -17.00 1.99 -0.28
CA LEU A 164 -17.11 3.36 -0.75
C LEU A 164 -18.56 3.74 -1.09
N SER A 165 -19.33 2.84 -1.69
CA SER A 165 -20.77 3.01 -1.92
C SER A 165 -21.52 3.16 -0.60
N GLY A 166 -21.17 2.37 0.41
CA GLY A 166 -21.69 2.48 1.77
C GLY A 166 -21.31 3.78 2.50
N TYR A 167 -20.22 4.42 2.13
CA TYR A 167 -19.83 5.76 2.63
C TYR A 167 -20.61 6.89 1.95
N GLY A 168 -21.34 6.62 0.85
CA GLY A 168 -22.07 7.61 0.09
C GLY A 168 -21.28 8.23 -1.07
N VAL A 169 -20.29 7.52 -1.60
CA VAL A 169 -19.62 7.94 -2.84
C VAL A 169 -20.61 7.81 -4.00
N THR A 170 -20.83 8.92 -4.72
CA THR A 170 -21.81 9.03 -5.82
C THR A 170 -21.15 9.01 -7.20
N LYS A 171 -19.81 9.09 -7.24
CA LYS A 171 -19.06 9.04 -8.49
C LYS A 171 -18.95 7.62 -9.01
N PRO A 172 -18.82 7.42 -10.34
CA PRO A 172 -18.58 6.11 -10.91
C PRO A 172 -17.36 5.44 -10.24
N ILE A 173 -17.52 4.21 -9.77
CA ILE A 173 -16.45 3.41 -9.18
C ILE A 173 -16.13 2.28 -10.17
N SER A 174 -14.88 2.22 -10.60
CA SER A 174 -14.35 1.15 -11.46
C SER A 174 -13.53 0.18 -10.62
N ILE A 175 -13.82 -1.13 -10.72
CA ILE A 175 -13.04 -2.15 -10.03
C ILE A 175 -11.86 -2.51 -10.91
N ILE A 176 -10.68 -2.02 -10.53
CA ILE A 176 -9.43 -2.24 -11.25
C ILE A 176 -8.37 -2.69 -10.23
N PRO A 177 -8.08 -4.00 -10.16
CA PRO A 177 -7.04 -4.52 -9.28
C PRO A 177 -5.66 -4.00 -9.70
N THR A 178 -4.79 -3.72 -8.72
CA THR A 178 -3.37 -3.46 -8.98
C THR A 178 -2.72 -4.68 -9.61
N GLY A 179 -2.04 -4.48 -10.71
CA GLY A 179 -1.27 -5.52 -11.39
C GLY A 179 0.00 -5.91 -10.63
N ILE A 180 0.38 -7.16 -10.78
CA ILE A 180 1.56 -7.74 -10.15
C ILE A 180 2.54 -8.15 -11.23
N ASN A 181 3.81 -7.75 -11.06
CA ASN A 181 4.89 -8.30 -11.87
C ASN A 181 5.16 -9.76 -11.43
N THR A 182 4.36 -10.68 -11.97
CA THR A 182 4.44 -12.10 -11.60
C THR A 182 5.83 -12.69 -11.85
N ALA A 183 6.53 -12.23 -12.90
CA ALA A 183 7.89 -12.69 -13.21
C ALA A 183 8.87 -12.41 -12.08
N HIS A 184 8.68 -11.30 -11.35
CA HIS A 184 9.55 -10.93 -10.22
C HIS A 184 9.52 -11.94 -9.05
N PHE A 185 8.46 -12.72 -8.95
CA PHE A 185 8.26 -13.69 -7.86
C PHE A 185 8.44 -15.14 -8.29
N ARG A 186 8.45 -15.43 -9.60
CA ARG A 186 8.56 -16.80 -10.15
C ARG A 186 9.84 -17.48 -9.69
N LYS A 187 9.69 -18.73 -9.23
CA LYS A 187 10.80 -19.56 -8.74
C LYS A 187 11.91 -19.73 -9.77
N GLU A 188 11.56 -19.80 -11.05
CA GLU A 188 12.50 -20.02 -12.16
C GLU A 188 13.48 -18.84 -12.33
N ASN A 189 13.19 -17.68 -11.76
CA ASN A 189 14.03 -16.49 -11.84
C ASN A 189 15.06 -16.40 -10.72
N PHE A 190 15.10 -17.39 -9.82
CA PHE A 190 16.06 -17.44 -8.71
C PHE A 190 16.95 -18.68 -8.80
N ASP A 191 18.25 -18.48 -8.60
CA ASP A 191 19.17 -19.62 -8.48
C ASP A 191 18.89 -20.38 -7.17
N ALA A 192 18.76 -21.70 -7.27
CA ALA A 192 18.56 -22.55 -6.10
C ALA A 192 19.72 -22.42 -5.08
N ALA A 193 20.95 -22.18 -5.56
CA ALA A 193 22.10 -21.96 -4.69
C ALA A 193 21.99 -20.63 -3.93
N GLU A 194 21.46 -19.55 -4.55
CA GLU A 194 21.21 -18.29 -3.87
C GLU A 194 20.16 -18.43 -2.76
N ILE A 195 19.07 -19.18 -3.04
CA ILE A 195 18.03 -19.41 -2.01
C ILE A 195 18.59 -20.25 -0.87
N LEU A 196 19.41 -21.28 -1.17
CA LEU A 196 20.06 -22.08 -0.15
C LEU A 196 21.02 -21.24 0.71
N ALA A 197 21.85 -20.41 0.09
CA ALA A 197 22.76 -19.49 0.80
C ALA A 197 21.98 -18.50 1.68
N LEU A 198 20.85 -18.01 1.21
CA LEU A 198 19.96 -17.14 2.01
C LEU A 198 19.39 -17.90 3.21
N ARG A 199 18.94 -19.17 3.03
CA ARG A 199 18.50 -20.03 4.15
C ARG A 199 19.61 -20.20 5.18
N GLU A 200 20.82 -20.56 4.74
CA GLU A 200 21.98 -20.74 5.61
C GLU A 200 22.34 -19.48 6.37
N SER A 201 22.31 -18.32 5.72
CA SER A 201 22.57 -17.00 6.35
C SER A 201 21.59 -16.68 7.47
N LEU A 202 20.38 -17.25 7.41
CA LEU A 202 19.33 -17.15 8.41
C LEU A 202 19.37 -18.31 9.44
N GLY A 203 20.35 -19.19 9.36
CA GLY A 203 20.46 -20.37 10.25
C GLY A 203 19.44 -21.46 9.97
N LEU A 204 18.78 -21.45 8.81
CA LEU A 204 17.82 -22.46 8.38
C LEU A 204 18.53 -23.61 7.64
N LYS A 205 18.23 -24.84 7.98
CA LYS A 205 18.68 -25.99 7.20
C LYS A 205 17.93 -26.07 5.86
N ALA A 206 18.47 -26.78 4.90
CA ALA A 206 17.89 -26.91 3.57
C ALA A 206 16.44 -27.47 3.57
N ASP A 207 16.16 -28.37 4.48
CA ASP A 207 14.89 -29.10 4.62
C ASP A 207 13.97 -28.53 5.72
N THR A 208 14.39 -27.50 6.45
CA THR A 208 13.56 -26.86 7.49
C THR A 208 12.24 -26.36 6.89
N PRO A 209 11.07 -26.79 7.39
CA PRO A 209 9.79 -26.24 6.97
C PRO A 209 9.67 -24.77 7.41
N VAL A 210 9.36 -23.89 6.46
CA VAL A 210 9.27 -22.44 6.71
C VAL A 210 7.87 -21.92 6.43
N ILE A 211 7.29 -21.28 7.43
CA ILE A 211 6.13 -20.42 7.30
C ILE A 211 6.66 -19.00 7.05
N ILE A 212 6.28 -18.38 5.95
CA ILE A 212 6.68 -17.01 5.65
C ILE A 212 5.52 -16.04 5.78
N SER A 213 5.77 -14.89 6.42
CA SER A 213 4.88 -13.73 6.48
C SER A 213 5.64 -12.51 6.00
N ILE A 214 5.11 -11.79 5.03
CA ILE A 214 5.78 -10.62 4.43
C ILE A 214 4.84 -9.42 4.46
N GLY A 215 5.36 -8.28 4.88
CA GLY A 215 4.62 -7.02 4.88
C GLY A 215 4.94 -6.13 6.07
N ARG A 216 4.17 -5.06 6.24
CA ARG A 216 4.32 -4.16 7.38
C ARG A 216 3.96 -4.88 8.68
N ILE A 217 4.84 -4.79 9.68
CA ILE A 217 4.62 -5.42 11.00
C ILE A 217 3.83 -4.47 11.89
N ALA A 218 2.50 -4.60 11.83
CA ALA A 218 1.55 -3.70 12.45
C ALA A 218 0.35 -4.49 12.98
N LYS A 219 -0.37 -3.90 13.92
CA LYS A 219 -1.45 -4.57 14.67
C LYS A 219 -2.54 -5.11 13.75
N GLU A 220 -2.92 -4.37 12.71
CA GLU A 220 -3.96 -4.76 11.74
C GLU A 220 -3.56 -5.96 10.87
N LYS A 221 -2.28 -6.35 10.85
CA LYS A 221 -1.81 -7.54 10.12
C LYS A 221 -1.97 -8.84 10.90
N SER A 222 -2.36 -8.77 12.18
CA SER A 222 -2.72 -9.91 13.03
C SER A 222 -1.66 -11.04 13.00
N ILE A 223 -0.37 -10.67 13.02
CA ILE A 223 0.75 -11.63 13.00
C ILE A 223 0.77 -12.47 14.29
N ASP A 224 0.28 -11.92 15.38
CA ASP A 224 0.05 -12.60 16.66
C ASP A 224 -0.82 -13.86 16.52
N VAL A 225 -1.82 -13.85 15.64
CA VAL A 225 -2.66 -15.01 15.34
C VAL A 225 -1.83 -16.16 14.74
N VAL A 226 -0.89 -15.84 13.83
CA VAL A 226 -0.02 -16.86 13.22
C VAL A 226 0.96 -17.40 14.26
N ILE A 227 1.56 -16.53 15.08
CA ILE A 227 2.44 -16.96 16.19
C ILE A 227 1.68 -17.83 17.18
N SER A 228 0.41 -17.52 17.50
CA SER A 228 -0.42 -18.31 18.42
C SER A 228 -0.69 -19.75 17.94
N ALA A 229 -0.56 -20.01 16.64
CA ALA A 229 -0.73 -21.37 16.08
C ALA A 229 0.52 -22.24 16.23
N LEU A 230 1.70 -21.65 16.48
CA LEU A 230 2.98 -22.35 16.52
C LEU A 230 3.08 -23.41 17.65
N PRO A 231 2.64 -23.18 18.90
CA PRO A 231 2.79 -24.18 19.97
C PRO A 231 2.26 -25.55 19.53
N LYS A 232 1.02 -25.61 19.04
CA LYS A 232 0.39 -26.85 18.56
C LYS A 232 1.06 -27.43 17.29
N LEU A 233 1.59 -26.55 16.44
CA LEU A 233 2.27 -26.98 15.21
C LEU A 233 3.63 -27.61 15.54
N ILE A 234 4.40 -27.03 16.44
CA ILE A 234 5.72 -27.50 16.88
C ILE A 234 5.62 -28.88 17.53
N GLU A 235 4.53 -29.20 18.26
CA GLU A 235 4.30 -30.54 18.80
C GLU A 235 4.32 -31.62 17.70
N LYS A 236 3.81 -31.29 16.49
CA LYS A 236 3.75 -32.21 15.34
C LYS A 236 4.93 -32.07 14.38
N LEU A 237 5.53 -30.86 14.30
CA LEU A 237 6.59 -30.51 13.36
C LEU A 237 7.67 -29.67 14.09
N PRO A 238 8.54 -30.34 14.91
CA PRO A 238 9.48 -29.64 15.80
C PRO A 238 10.50 -28.73 15.10
N GLU A 239 10.80 -28.97 13.83
CA GLU A 239 11.79 -28.20 13.07
C GLU A 239 11.18 -26.97 12.36
N VAL A 240 9.85 -26.74 12.46
CA VAL A 240 9.20 -25.62 11.75
C VAL A 240 9.73 -24.28 12.23
N GLN A 241 9.95 -23.38 11.29
CA GLN A 241 10.36 -22.00 11.55
C GLN A 241 9.37 -21.01 10.91
N MET A 242 9.10 -19.91 11.57
CA MET A 242 8.36 -18.80 11.04
C MET A 242 9.30 -17.64 10.75
N VAL A 243 9.35 -17.20 9.50
CA VAL A 243 10.17 -16.07 9.04
C VAL A 243 9.24 -14.90 8.75
N ILE A 244 9.45 -13.79 9.44
CA ILE A 244 8.68 -12.55 9.30
C ILE A 244 9.57 -11.50 8.65
N VAL A 245 9.18 -11.05 7.44
CA VAL A 245 9.92 -10.08 6.63
C VAL A 245 9.17 -8.77 6.60
N GLY A 246 9.76 -7.72 7.11
CA GLY A 246 9.16 -6.40 7.14
C GLY A 246 9.63 -5.54 8.30
N GLU A 247 9.09 -4.33 8.34
CA GLU A 247 9.30 -3.38 9.43
C GLU A 247 7.98 -2.93 10.02
N GLY A 248 8.02 -2.44 11.24
CA GLY A 248 6.84 -1.90 11.90
C GLY A 248 7.00 -1.75 13.41
N ASN A 249 5.98 -1.15 14.01
CA ASN A 249 5.96 -0.81 15.44
C ASN A 249 5.62 -1.99 16.36
N GLU A 250 5.15 -3.13 15.79
CA GLU A 250 4.74 -4.29 16.58
C GLU A 250 5.87 -5.33 16.77
N ILE A 251 7.06 -5.13 16.21
CA ILE A 251 8.15 -6.11 16.27
C ILE A 251 8.45 -6.54 17.71
N GLU A 252 8.68 -5.58 18.61
CA GLU A 252 9.02 -5.89 20.01
C GLU A 252 7.85 -6.56 20.75
N ASN A 253 6.62 -6.12 20.49
CA ASN A 253 5.43 -6.74 21.07
C ASN A 253 5.29 -8.21 20.64
N LEU A 254 5.52 -8.48 19.34
CA LEU A 254 5.45 -9.83 18.78
C LEU A 254 6.60 -10.73 19.25
N ARG A 255 7.82 -10.19 19.44
CA ARG A 255 8.92 -10.94 20.06
C ARG A 255 8.57 -11.37 21.48
N ASN A 256 8.15 -10.41 22.31
CA ASN A 256 7.74 -10.69 23.69
C ASN A 256 6.58 -11.69 23.75
N PHE A 257 5.65 -11.59 22.80
CA PHE A 257 4.53 -12.52 22.69
C PHE A 257 5.01 -13.94 22.32
N ALA A 258 5.89 -14.09 21.33
CA ALA A 258 6.47 -15.39 20.97
C ALA A 258 7.25 -16.02 22.16
N GLU A 259 8.03 -15.22 22.90
CA GLU A 259 8.73 -15.69 24.12
C GLU A 259 7.73 -16.15 25.20
N SER A 260 6.65 -15.41 25.41
CA SER A 260 5.61 -15.75 26.39
C SER A 260 4.91 -17.08 26.09
N LEU A 261 4.86 -17.48 24.82
CA LEU A 261 4.32 -18.76 24.37
C LEU A 261 5.37 -19.87 24.31
N GLY A 262 6.65 -19.57 24.63
CA GLY A 262 7.75 -20.55 24.57
C GLY A 262 8.17 -20.91 23.14
N VAL A 263 7.81 -20.08 22.14
CA VAL A 263 8.13 -20.35 20.72
C VAL A 263 9.11 -19.33 20.12
N GLY A 264 9.76 -18.51 20.94
CA GLY A 264 10.69 -17.46 20.48
C GLY A 264 11.80 -17.97 19.57
N ALA A 265 12.33 -19.18 19.84
CA ALA A 265 13.35 -19.84 19.01
C ALA A 265 12.85 -20.26 17.60
N HIS A 266 11.53 -20.29 17.40
CA HIS A 266 10.88 -20.65 16.13
C HIS A 266 10.41 -19.45 15.31
N VAL A 267 10.63 -18.21 15.81
CA VAL A 267 10.17 -16.98 15.15
C VAL A 267 11.34 -16.08 14.84
N MET A 268 11.53 -15.77 13.57
CA MET A 268 12.64 -14.96 13.08
C MET A 268 12.10 -13.67 12.42
N PHE A 269 12.68 -12.52 12.78
CA PHE A 269 12.39 -11.22 12.17
C PHE A 269 13.62 -10.78 11.37
N THR A 270 13.47 -10.63 10.05
CA THR A 270 14.59 -10.30 9.16
C THR A 270 14.72 -8.79 8.88
N GLY A 271 13.77 -7.98 9.35
CA GLY A 271 13.65 -6.58 8.96
C GLY A 271 13.09 -6.39 7.54
N GLY A 272 12.93 -5.12 7.13
CA GLY A 272 12.50 -4.77 5.79
C GLY A 272 13.54 -5.12 4.74
N LYS A 273 13.08 -5.49 3.55
CA LYS A 273 13.93 -5.83 2.41
C LYS A 273 13.62 -4.95 1.21
N PRO A 274 14.62 -4.62 0.39
CA PRO A 274 14.41 -3.92 -0.87
C PRO A 274 13.45 -4.70 -1.77
N TRP A 275 12.69 -3.97 -2.58
CA TRP A 275 11.73 -4.60 -3.49
C TRP A 275 12.40 -5.60 -4.45
N ASP A 276 13.60 -5.29 -4.93
CA ASP A 276 14.33 -6.14 -5.86
C ASP A 276 14.79 -7.48 -5.23
N GLU A 277 14.86 -7.55 -3.90
CA GLU A 277 15.23 -8.75 -3.16
C GLU A 277 14.03 -9.55 -2.62
N ILE A 278 12.86 -8.92 -2.51
CA ILE A 278 11.72 -9.51 -1.79
C ILE A 278 11.26 -10.84 -2.38
N GLY A 279 11.39 -11.02 -3.70
CA GLY A 279 11.07 -12.26 -4.39
C GLY A 279 11.85 -13.46 -3.84
N LYS A 280 13.14 -13.27 -3.51
CA LYS A 280 13.98 -14.33 -2.88
C LYS A 280 13.44 -14.74 -1.51
N TYR A 281 12.93 -13.77 -0.74
CA TYR A 281 12.36 -14.07 0.58
C TYR A 281 11.07 -14.86 0.49
N TYR A 282 10.21 -14.61 -0.52
CA TYR A 282 9.06 -15.48 -0.77
C TYR A 282 9.51 -16.91 -1.01
N GLN A 283 10.58 -17.14 -1.78
CA GLN A 283 11.11 -18.48 -2.09
C GLN A 283 11.75 -19.21 -0.89
N LEU A 284 11.93 -18.55 0.27
CA LEU A 284 12.28 -19.23 1.51
C LEU A 284 11.12 -20.07 2.06
N GLY A 285 9.88 -19.63 1.81
CA GLY A 285 8.67 -20.19 2.40
C GLY A 285 8.22 -21.48 1.73
N ASN A 286 7.82 -22.45 2.54
CA ASN A 286 7.05 -23.60 2.08
C ASN A 286 5.54 -23.30 2.10
N VAL A 287 5.14 -22.30 2.90
CA VAL A 287 3.79 -21.75 2.96
C VAL A 287 3.86 -20.28 3.32
N PHE A 288 3.09 -19.43 2.64
CA PHE A 288 2.82 -18.07 3.05
C PHE A 288 1.61 -18.04 3.97
N CYS A 289 1.72 -17.39 5.13
CA CYS A 289 0.61 -17.30 6.06
C CYS A 289 0.34 -15.86 6.49
N SER A 290 -0.94 -15.47 6.45
CA SER A 290 -1.39 -14.19 6.98
C SER A 290 -2.81 -14.28 7.54
N ALA A 291 -3.01 -13.64 8.69
CA ALA A 291 -4.31 -13.52 9.36
C ALA A 291 -4.91 -12.10 9.23
N SER A 292 -4.37 -11.28 8.31
CA SER A 292 -4.88 -9.93 8.04
C SER A 292 -6.29 -9.97 7.47
N VAL A 293 -7.18 -9.10 7.97
CA VAL A 293 -8.55 -8.87 7.46
C VAL A 293 -8.79 -7.40 7.07
N SER A 294 -7.73 -6.60 7.09
CA SER A 294 -7.75 -5.16 6.77
C SER A 294 -7.15 -4.85 5.41
N GLU A 295 -7.15 -5.82 4.51
CA GLU A 295 -6.60 -5.64 3.16
C GLU A 295 -7.60 -4.92 2.25
N THR A 296 -7.08 -4.05 1.38
CA THR A 296 -7.85 -3.48 0.27
C THR A 296 -7.79 -4.36 -0.98
N GLN A 297 -6.66 -5.05 -1.18
CA GLN A 297 -6.47 -6.02 -2.26
C GLN A 297 -5.68 -7.25 -1.83
N GLY A 298 -4.76 -7.11 -0.87
CA GLY A 298 -3.93 -8.23 -0.43
C GLY A 298 -2.78 -8.55 -1.40
N LEU A 299 -2.00 -7.55 -1.80
CA LEU A 299 -0.88 -7.74 -2.75
C LEU A 299 0.11 -8.81 -2.30
N THR A 300 0.42 -8.92 -1.01
CA THR A 300 1.35 -9.92 -0.49
C THR A 300 0.88 -11.37 -0.69
N PHE A 301 -0.44 -11.60 -0.65
CA PHE A 301 -1.01 -12.90 -0.99
C PHE A 301 -0.80 -13.22 -2.48
N ALA A 302 -1.11 -12.26 -3.33
CA ALA A 302 -0.95 -12.40 -4.76
C ALA A 302 0.52 -12.53 -5.19
N GLU A 303 1.45 -11.86 -4.50
CA GLU A 303 2.90 -12.02 -4.68
C GLU A 303 3.35 -13.44 -4.30
N ALA A 304 2.88 -14.00 -3.17
CA ALA A 304 3.15 -15.38 -2.77
C ALA A 304 2.60 -16.36 -3.80
N MET A 305 1.36 -16.18 -4.25
CA MET A 305 0.71 -17.00 -5.29
C MET A 305 1.47 -16.95 -6.62
N ALA A 306 1.91 -15.76 -7.04
CA ALA A 306 2.74 -15.59 -8.24
C ALA A 306 4.08 -16.33 -8.12
N GLY A 307 4.66 -16.38 -6.92
CA GLY A 307 5.87 -17.16 -6.60
C GLY A 307 5.65 -18.66 -6.51
N GLY A 308 4.40 -19.13 -6.62
CA GLY A 308 4.05 -20.54 -6.45
C GLY A 308 4.17 -21.01 -5.00
N ILE A 309 4.12 -20.11 -4.03
CA ILE A 309 4.11 -20.46 -2.61
C ILE A 309 2.66 -20.68 -2.18
N PRO A 310 2.32 -21.87 -1.67
CA PRO A 310 0.98 -22.12 -1.14
C PRO A 310 0.58 -21.11 -0.08
N VAL A 311 -0.65 -20.59 -0.15
CA VAL A 311 -1.15 -19.56 0.75
C VAL A 311 -2.12 -20.18 1.76
N VAL A 312 -1.94 -19.83 3.05
CA VAL A 312 -2.91 -20.09 4.13
C VAL A 312 -3.32 -18.72 4.69
N ALA A 313 -4.60 -18.38 4.57
CA ALA A 313 -5.08 -17.04 4.87
C ALA A 313 -6.34 -17.04 5.73
N LYS A 314 -6.50 -16.01 6.56
CA LYS A 314 -7.77 -15.73 7.23
C LYS A 314 -8.82 -15.37 6.17
N LYS A 315 -9.99 -16.02 6.24
CA LYS A 315 -11.09 -15.74 5.31
C LYS A 315 -11.52 -14.28 5.42
N ASP A 316 -11.53 -13.57 4.29
CA ASP A 316 -11.93 -12.18 4.17
C ASP A 316 -12.43 -11.90 2.74
N GLU A 317 -13.45 -11.08 2.58
CA GLU A 317 -14.03 -10.74 1.27
C GLU A 317 -13.01 -10.17 0.27
N CYS A 318 -11.96 -9.52 0.76
CA CYS A 318 -10.92 -8.97 -0.10
C CYS A 318 -10.14 -10.06 -0.83
N ILE A 319 -9.80 -11.14 -0.13
CA ILE A 319 -8.96 -12.21 -0.68
C ILE A 319 -9.76 -13.34 -1.33
N GLU A 320 -11.08 -13.47 -1.07
CA GLU A 320 -11.96 -14.44 -1.74
C GLU A 320 -12.03 -14.21 -3.27
N ASN A 321 -11.68 -13.01 -3.74
CA ASN A 321 -11.60 -12.72 -5.18
C ASN A 321 -10.31 -13.25 -5.84
N ILE A 322 -9.28 -13.60 -5.05
CA ILE A 322 -7.99 -14.09 -5.56
C ILE A 322 -7.66 -15.50 -5.05
N ILE A 323 -8.24 -15.94 -3.92
CA ILE A 323 -8.03 -17.25 -3.32
C ILE A 323 -9.34 -18.03 -3.30
N THR A 324 -9.38 -19.13 -4.04
CA THR A 324 -10.45 -20.14 -3.95
C THR A 324 -10.01 -21.21 -2.97
N ASP A 325 -10.77 -21.38 -1.87
CA ASP A 325 -10.43 -22.32 -0.78
C ASP A 325 -10.32 -23.77 -1.29
N GLY A 326 -9.20 -24.41 -0.94
CA GLY A 326 -8.88 -25.78 -1.36
C GLY A 326 -8.44 -25.94 -2.81
N GLU A 327 -8.41 -24.85 -3.60
CA GLU A 327 -7.98 -24.85 -5.00
C GLU A 327 -6.70 -24.03 -5.20
N THR A 328 -6.74 -22.71 -4.96
CA THR A 328 -5.60 -21.82 -5.15
C THR A 328 -4.93 -21.39 -3.83
N GLY A 329 -5.50 -21.77 -2.70
CA GLY A 329 -5.01 -21.54 -1.35
C GLY A 329 -5.89 -22.21 -0.33
N MET A 330 -5.60 -22.04 0.95
CA MET A 330 -6.40 -22.56 2.06
C MET A 330 -6.88 -21.40 2.92
N LEU A 331 -8.20 -21.35 3.21
CA LEU A 331 -8.79 -20.32 4.05
C LEU A 331 -9.21 -20.87 5.41
N PHE A 332 -8.95 -20.11 6.48
CA PHE A 332 -9.45 -20.43 7.81
C PHE A 332 -10.38 -19.34 8.33
N GLU A 333 -11.47 -19.75 8.97
CA GLU A 333 -12.41 -18.85 9.62
C GLU A 333 -12.09 -18.71 11.12
N LYS A 334 -11.77 -19.83 11.78
CA LYS A 334 -11.44 -19.89 13.21
C LYS A 334 -9.96 -20.05 13.42
N ASN A 335 -9.38 -19.24 14.29
CA ASN A 335 -7.93 -19.24 14.53
C ASN A 335 -7.39 -20.59 15.04
N GLU A 336 -8.22 -21.35 15.80
CA GLU A 336 -7.86 -22.69 16.29
C GLU A 336 -7.59 -23.72 15.18
N ASN A 337 -8.11 -23.49 13.95
CA ASN A 337 -7.92 -24.37 12.81
C ASN A 337 -6.59 -24.11 12.08
N LEU A 338 -5.93 -22.97 12.34
CA LEU A 338 -4.75 -22.54 11.60
C LEU A 338 -3.58 -23.52 11.72
N SER A 339 -3.30 -24.03 12.92
CA SER A 339 -2.22 -24.99 13.16
C SER A 339 -2.38 -26.25 12.31
N GLU A 340 -3.59 -26.79 12.20
CA GLU A 340 -3.88 -27.98 11.42
C GLU A 340 -3.75 -27.74 9.91
N LEU A 341 -4.23 -26.58 9.42
CA LEU A 341 -4.08 -26.22 8.01
C LEU A 341 -2.61 -26.04 7.63
N LEU A 342 -1.84 -25.34 8.47
CA LEU A 342 -0.39 -25.20 8.25
C LEU A 342 0.32 -26.56 8.24
N TYR A 343 -0.01 -27.45 9.19
CA TYR A 343 0.54 -28.80 9.22
C TYR A 343 0.27 -29.57 7.92
N ARG A 344 -0.98 -29.55 7.44
CA ARG A 344 -1.38 -30.22 6.19
C ARG A 344 -0.61 -29.68 5.00
N VAL A 345 -0.55 -28.34 4.82
CA VAL A 345 0.14 -27.75 3.67
C VAL A 345 1.66 -28.03 3.71
N LEU A 346 2.27 -28.04 4.91
CA LEU A 346 3.69 -28.28 5.07
C LEU A 346 4.09 -29.77 4.89
N THR A 347 3.17 -30.73 5.12
CA THR A 347 3.49 -32.17 5.11
C THR A 347 2.90 -32.93 3.92
N ASP A 348 1.78 -32.46 3.37
CA ASP A 348 1.15 -33.06 2.18
C ASP A 348 1.70 -32.41 0.90
N LYS A 349 2.71 -33.06 0.29
CA LYS A 349 3.35 -32.58 -0.94
C LYS A 349 2.36 -32.47 -2.11
N SER A 350 1.42 -33.41 -2.23
CA SER A 350 0.43 -33.40 -3.31
C SER A 350 -0.50 -32.19 -3.21
N LEU A 351 -0.96 -31.88 -1.99
CA LEU A 351 -1.75 -30.69 -1.73
C LEU A 351 -0.95 -29.42 -2.03
N SER A 352 0.30 -29.34 -1.52
CA SER A 352 1.18 -28.19 -1.73
C SER A 352 1.44 -27.92 -3.22
N GLU A 353 1.76 -28.95 -4.00
CA GLU A 353 1.99 -28.85 -5.45
C GLU A 353 0.72 -28.45 -6.21
N LYS A 354 -0.44 -29.00 -5.84
CA LYS A 354 -1.73 -28.61 -6.40
C LYS A 354 -2.00 -27.13 -6.18
N LEU A 355 -1.89 -26.66 -4.93
CA LEU A 355 -2.14 -25.26 -4.57
C LEU A 355 -1.15 -24.34 -5.29
N SER A 356 0.13 -24.67 -5.33
CA SER A 356 1.18 -23.93 -6.02
C SER A 356 0.88 -23.75 -7.50
N THR A 357 0.55 -24.84 -8.20
CA THR A 357 0.27 -24.79 -9.66
C THR A 357 -0.98 -23.96 -9.97
N ALA A 358 -2.05 -24.19 -9.21
CA ALA A 358 -3.30 -23.47 -9.41
C ALA A 358 -3.18 -21.97 -9.07
N SER A 359 -2.43 -21.64 -8.02
CA SER A 359 -2.22 -20.23 -7.64
C SER A 359 -1.44 -19.45 -8.69
N ILE A 360 -0.39 -20.06 -9.28
CA ILE A 360 0.35 -19.43 -10.39
C ILE A 360 -0.56 -19.09 -11.56
N GLN A 361 -1.43 -20.00 -11.97
CA GLN A 361 -2.36 -19.80 -13.08
C GLN A 361 -3.39 -18.72 -12.77
N ALA A 362 -3.90 -18.68 -11.52
CA ALA A 362 -4.85 -17.66 -11.10
C ALA A 362 -4.28 -16.22 -11.16
N MET A 363 -2.95 -16.06 -11.05
CA MET A 363 -2.31 -14.74 -11.07
C MET A 363 -2.16 -14.12 -12.46
N ASP A 364 -2.42 -14.86 -13.53
CA ASP A 364 -2.36 -14.30 -14.89
C ASP A 364 -3.39 -13.18 -15.12
N VAL A 365 -4.51 -13.22 -14.41
CA VAL A 365 -5.55 -12.16 -14.45
C VAL A 365 -5.05 -10.85 -13.84
N LEU A 366 -4.18 -10.91 -12.84
CA LEU A 366 -3.61 -9.75 -12.16
C LEU A 366 -2.31 -9.27 -12.83
N SER A 367 -2.18 -9.46 -14.14
CA SER A 367 -0.98 -9.01 -14.86
C SER A 367 -0.86 -7.49 -14.86
N VAL A 368 0.39 -7.02 -14.92
CA VAL A 368 0.71 -5.58 -15.06
C VAL A 368 0.03 -5.00 -16.30
N GLN A 369 -0.03 -5.77 -17.39
CA GLN A 369 -0.63 -5.36 -18.65
C GLN A 369 -2.13 -5.11 -18.50
N ASN A 370 -2.86 -6.08 -17.93
CA ASN A 370 -4.31 -5.94 -17.70
C ASN A 370 -4.65 -4.75 -16.81
N PHE A 371 -3.79 -4.48 -15.80
CA PHE A 371 -3.92 -3.31 -14.94
C PHE A 371 -3.78 -2.01 -15.73
N ALA A 372 -2.70 -1.89 -16.51
CA ALA A 372 -2.45 -0.70 -17.31
C ALA A 372 -3.51 -0.48 -18.38
N ASP A 373 -3.95 -1.54 -19.06
CA ASP A 373 -5.01 -1.49 -20.07
C ASP A 373 -6.33 -0.99 -19.49
N SER A 374 -6.70 -1.51 -18.30
CA SER A 374 -7.93 -1.10 -17.62
C SER A 374 -7.90 0.36 -17.18
N VAL A 375 -6.75 0.82 -16.64
CA VAL A 375 -6.58 2.22 -16.22
C VAL A 375 -6.55 3.15 -17.43
N GLU A 376 -5.84 2.78 -18.50
CA GLU A 376 -5.79 3.55 -19.74
C GLU A 376 -7.19 3.69 -20.38
N GLN A 377 -7.95 2.60 -20.43
CA GLN A 377 -9.33 2.62 -20.94
C GLN A 377 -10.22 3.55 -20.11
N LEU A 378 -10.06 3.54 -18.79
CA LEU A 378 -10.78 4.47 -17.91
C LEU A 378 -10.42 5.93 -18.22
N TYR A 379 -9.14 6.24 -18.44
CA TYR A 379 -8.70 7.58 -18.81
C TYR A 379 -9.30 8.02 -20.16
N GLN A 380 -9.27 7.14 -21.17
CA GLN A 380 -9.84 7.41 -22.49
C GLN A 380 -11.35 7.70 -22.38
N ASN A 381 -12.09 6.86 -21.66
CA ASN A 381 -13.53 7.04 -21.44
C ASN A 381 -13.85 8.39 -20.76
N ILE A 382 -12.99 8.83 -19.83
CA ILE A 382 -13.18 10.13 -19.15
C ILE A 382 -12.85 11.30 -20.09
N LEU A 383 -11.82 11.16 -20.93
CA LEU A 383 -11.42 12.20 -21.88
C LEU A 383 -12.44 12.37 -23.03
N GLU A 384 -13.20 11.33 -23.35
CA GLU A 384 -14.27 11.38 -24.36
C GLU A 384 -15.57 12.00 -23.84
N GLN A 385 -15.72 12.17 -22.51
CA GLN A 385 -16.92 12.81 -21.96
C GLN A 385 -16.98 14.30 -22.35
N GLU A 386 -18.15 14.77 -22.75
CA GLU A 386 -18.39 16.17 -23.10
C GLU A 386 -18.26 17.11 -21.88
N GLU A 387 -18.60 16.62 -20.68
CA GLU A 387 -18.50 17.39 -19.43
C GLU A 387 -17.06 17.32 -18.85
N ARG A 388 -16.22 18.27 -19.26
CA ARG A 388 -14.93 18.48 -18.61
C ARG A 388 -15.06 19.46 -17.44
N PRO A 389 -14.22 19.31 -16.38
CA PRO A 389 -14.16 20.30 -15.32
C PRO A 389 -13.88 21.67 -15.91
N LYS A 390 -14.71 22.68 -15.57
CA LYS A 390 -14.43 24.06 -15.99
C LYS A 390 -13.35 24.63 -15.07
N PRO A 391 -12.30 25.26 -15.64
CA PRO A 391 -11.29 25.93 -14.82
C PRO A 391 -11.95 26.95 -13.89
N ILE A 392 -11.64 26.88 -12.61
CA ILE A 392 -12.08 27.86 -11.61
C ILE A 392 -10.84 28.61 -11.17
N ALA A 393 -10.94 29.99 -11.13
CA ALA A 393 -9.87 30.77 -10.55
C ALA A 393 -9.47 30.20 -9.19
N ALA A 394 -8.16 30.04 -8.95
CA ALA A 394 -7.66 29.36 -7.76
C ALA A 394 -8.42 29.84 -6.52
N PRO A 395 -9.20 28.99 -5.87
CA PRO A 395 -9.90 29.41 -4.68
C PRO A 395 -8.86 29.83 -3.67
N VAL A 396 -9.01 31.00 -3.05
CA VAL A 396 -8.35 31.33 -1.80
C VAL A 396 -8.93 30.34 -0.78
N ILE A 397 -8.41 29.10 -0.79
CA ILE A 397 -8.84 28.07 0.17
C ILE A 397 -8.32 28.56 1.52
N PRO A 398 -9.20 28.96 2.45
CA PRO A 398 -8.74 29.26 3.80
C PRO A 398 -8.21 27.93 4.35
N PHE A 399 -6.96 27.93 4.73
CA PHE A 399 -6.23 26.83 5.37
C PHE A 399 -6.82 26.56 6.78
N VAL A 400 -8.11 26.20 6.86
CA VAL A 400 -8.85 26.07 8.14
C VAL A 400 -8.79 24.67 8.71
N ILE A 401 -8.48 23.65 7.89
CA ILE A 401 -8.40 22.25 8.39
C ILE A 401 -7.14 22.06 9.25
N GLY A 402 -6.01 22.69 8.89
CA GLY A 402 -4.78 22.59 9.67
C GLY A 402 -4.79 23.33 11.01
N ALA A 403 -5.51 24.44 11.12
CA ALA A 403 -5.47 25.28 12.32
C ALA A 403 -6.36 24.75 13.47
N LYS A 404 -7.47 24.08 13.18
CA LYS A 404 -8.29 23.41 14.22
C LYS A 404 -7.71 22.06 14.65
N ALA A 405 -7.16 21.29 13.72
CA ALA A 405 -6.44 20.05 14.03
C ALA A 405 -5.13 20.34 14.78
N ALA A 406 -4.37 21.39 14.39
CA ALA A 406 -3.14 21.78 15.08
C ALA A 406 -3.38 22.34 16.50
N LYS A 407 -4.56 22.86 16.82
CA LYS A 407 -4.92 23.23 18.20
C LYS A 407 -5.23 22.04 19.09
N GLY A 408 -5.60 20.87 18.51
CA GLY A 408 -5.80 19.61 19.23
C GLY A 408 -4.50 18.80 19.42
N ILE A 409 -3.44 19.08 18.63
CA ILE A 409 -2.14 18.39 18.68
C ILE A 409 -1.15 19.26 19.46
N THR A 410 -1.45 19.53 20.73
CA THR A 410 -0.58 20.30 21.65
C THR A 410 0.54 19.47 22.27
N GLY A 411 1.23 18.68 21.47
CA GLY A 411 2.49 18.02 21.84
C GLY A 411 3.73 18.54 21.08
N LEU A 412 3.56 19.50 20.15
CA LEU A 412 4.70 20.13 19.44
C LEU A 412 5.34 21.23 20.30
N PRO A 413 6.69 21.25 20.41
CA PRO A 413 7.39 22.33 21.11
C PRO A 413 6.98 23.69 20.53
N GLY A 414 6.48 24.58 21.35
CA GLY A 414 5.83 25.86 20.99
C GLY A 414 6.65 26.82 20.09
N LYS A 415 7.97 26.56 19.87
CA LYS A 415 8.82 27.31 18.94
C LYS A 415 8.59 26.95 17.47
N ILE A 416 8.30 25.69 17.16
CA ILE A 416 8.08 25.24 15.77
C ILE A 416 6.72 25.75 15.25
N SER A 417 5.69 25.64 16.08
CA SER A 417 4.33 26.11 15.73
C SER A 417 4.27 27.61 15.41
N ARG A 418 4.95 28.45 16.21
CA ARG A 418 4.94 29.92 15.99
C ARG A 418 5.71 30.35 14.74
N THR A 419 6.80 29.69 14.42
CA THR A 419 7.62 30.01 13.22
C THR A 419 6.88 29.63 11.94
N TYR A 420 6.17 28.50 11.94
CA TYR A 420 5.34 28.09 10.79
C TYR A 420 4.12 28.95 10.58
N LEU A 421 3.41 29.31 11.65
CA LEU A 421 2.27 30.21 11.58
C LEU A 421 2.67 31.65 11.11
N LYS A 422 3.85 32.13 11.53
CA LYS A 422 4.39 33.40 11.04
C LYS A 422 4.79 33.34 9.56
N LYS A 423 5.41 32.26 9.10
CA LYS A 423 5.76 32.09 7.68
C LYS A 423 4.51 31.95 6.80
N ALA A 424 3.49 31.23 7.26
CA ALA A 424 2.22 31.12 6.56
C ALA A 424 1.45 32.47 6.52
N ALA A 425 1.45 33.23 7.62
CA ALA A 425 0.82 34.55 7.69
C ALA A 425 1.55 35.60 6.82
N ASN A 426 2.87 35.61 6.81
CA ASN A 426 3.66 36.51 5.96
C ASN A 426 3.50 36.16 4.46
N PHE A 427 3.33 34.90 4.13
CA PHE A 427 3.06 34.42 2.77
C PHE A 427 1.67 34.88 2.28
N LEU A 428 0.64 34.83 3.15
CA LEU A 428 -0.70 35.29 2.84
C LEU A 428 -0.77 36.82 2.70
N SER A 429 0.10 37.57 3.37
CA SER A 429 0.17 39.02 3.26
C SER A 429 0.93 39.50 2.00
N SER A 430 1.94 38.74 1.51
CA SER A 430 2.65 39.04 0.28
C SER A 430 1.86 38.70 -1.00
N ALA A 431 0.88 37.79 -0.92
CA ALA A 431 0.00 37.43 -2.03
C ALA A 431 -1.16 38.44 -2.25
N LYS A 432 -1.32 39.45 -1.39
CA LYS A 432 -2.32 40.52 -1.52
C LYS A 432 -1.78 41.78 -2.18
N GLY A 433 -0.54 41.79 -2.64
CA GLY A 433 0.16 42.95 -3.16
C GLY A 433 0.63 42.84 -4.62
N GLU A 434 0.06 41.95 -5.46
CA GLU A 434 0.25 41.96 -6.91
C GLU A 434 -1.07 41.65 -7.61
#